data_d09eec727ed1db256447b8853cb18571
#
_entry.id   d09eec727ed1db256447b8853cb18571
#
_cell.length_a   1.000
_cell.length_b   1.000
_cell.length_c   1.000
_cell.angle_alpha   90.00
_cell.angle_beta   90.00
_cell.angle_gamma   90.00
#
_symmetry.space_group_name_H-M   'P 1'
#
loop_
_entity.id
_entity.type
_entity.pdbx_description
1 polymer ?
#
loop_
_entity_poly.entity_id
_entity_poly.type
_entity_poly.pdbx_seq_one_letter_code
_entity_poly.pdbx_strand_id
1 'polypeptide(L)'
;MIVLSHYEVRALLDERRRAKDEGRPANTAVISPDLGLSTVTVTVDGAGIAFPTGETLSWSAVEEIARSETKCYSLDEEGLTEIRVFSDVTGRVCSLYPTGGAPTMVIGGFPMHRIKGTDPHRDTLEKIKAAAPIVGRVLDTTTGLGYTAIEAARTPTCLSVTTIELDPGSLEVARHNPWSQELFANPKITQMVGDSYDLIRTFPDNSFTRVIHDPPTFSLAGELYSGEFYRQCYRVLTGGG
;
A
#
# COMPACT_ATOMS: atom_id res chain seq x y z
N MET A 1 -13.02 -2.47 -6.89
CA MET A 1 -11.93 -1.47 -7.11
C MET A 1 -10.98 -2.06 -8.14
N ILE A 2 -10.74 -1.36 -9.23
CA ILE A 2 -9.76 -1.75 -10.25
C ILE A 2 -8.57 -0.80 -10.13
N VAL A 3 -7.38 -1.37 -9.92
CA VAL A 3 -6.13 -0.62 -9.87
C VAL A 3 -5.10 -1.32 -10.76
N LEU A 4 -4.53 -0.56 -11.67
CA LEU A 4 -3.66 -1.06 -12.73
C LEU A 4 -2.32 -0.33 -12.75
N SER A 5 -1.30 -1.03 -13.18
CA SER A 5 0.00 -0.49 -13.54
C SER A 5 0.49 -1.04 -14.87
N HIS A 6 1.69 -0.65 -15.27
CA HIS A 6 2.30 -1.19 -16.48
C HIS A 6 2.51 -2.72 -16.43
N TYR A 7 2.63 -3.32 -15.23
CA TYR A 7 2.79 -4.78 -15.09
C TYR A 7 1.58 -5.54 -15.61
N GLU A 8 0.38 -5.11 -15.21
CA GLU A 8 -0.87 -5.78 -15.58
C GLU A 8 -1.18 -5.61 -17.07
N VAL A 9 -1.00 -4.40 -17.60
CA VAL A 9 -1.43 -4.10 -18.97
C VAL A 9 -0.43 -4.51 -20.05
N ARG A 10 0.86 -4.68 -19.74
CA ARG A 10 1.84 -5.18 -20.71
C ARG A 10 1.49 -6.57 -21.22
N ALA A 11 1.03 -7.45 -20.35
CA ALA A 11 0.58 -8.78 -20.74
C ALA A 11 -0.58 -8.75 -21.76
N LEU A 12 -1.50 -7.77 -21.61
CA LEU A 12 -2.59 -7.56 -22.56
C LEU A 12 -2.09 -7.12 -23.94
N LEU A 13 -1.14 -6.19 -23.97
CA LEU A 13 -0.55 -5.71 -25.23
C LEU A 13 0.21 -6.81 -25.97
N ASP A 14 0.94 -7.65 -25.22
CA ASP A 14 1.67 -8.77 -25.79
C ASP A 14 0.71 -9.83 -26.34
N GLU A 15 -0.38 -10.12 -25.65
CA GLU A 15 -1.41 -11.05 -26.13
C GLU A 15 -2.13 -10.51 -27.37
N ARG A 16 -2.49 -9.23 -27.38
CA ARG A 16 -3.09 -8.57 -28.56
C ARG A 16 -2.16 -8.65 -29.77
N ARG A 17 -0.86 -8.44 -29.57
CA ARG A 17 0.15 -8.54 -30.65
C ARG A 17 0.22 -9.97 -31.21
N ARG A 18 0.34 -10.96 -30.32
CA ARG A 18 0.37 -12.39 -30.71
C ARG A 18 -0.88 -12.80 -31.48
N ALA A 19 -2.05 -12.45 -30.97
CA ALA A 19 -3.32 -12.76 -31.64
C ALA A 19 -3.38 -12.16 -33.04
N LYS A 20 -2.89 -10.92 -33.22
CA LYS A 20 -2.81 -10.27 -34.53
C LYS A 20 -1.84 -10.99 -35.48
N ASP A 21 -0.65 -11.37 -35.00
CA ASP A 21 0.38 -12.05 -35.78
C ASP A 21 -0.07 -13.46 -36.22
N GLU A 22 -0.85 -14.14 -35.37
CA GLU A 22 -1.43 -15.46 -35.62
C GLU A 22 -2.75 -15.41 -36.43
N GLY A 23 -3.27 -14.23 -36.73
CA GLY A 23 -4.55 -14.05 -37.45
C GLY A 23 -5.78 -14.58 -36.69
N ARG A 24 -5.70 -14.72 -35.37
CA ARG A 24 -6.81 -15.17 -34.53
C ARG A 24 -7.48 -13.99 -33.80
N PRO A 25 -8.79 -14.09 -33.50
CA PRO A 25 -9.44 -13.09 -32.67
C PRO A 25 -8.92 -13.19 -31.22
N ALA A 26 -8.61 -12.05 -30.61
CA ALA A 26 -8.41 -11.94 -29.17
C ALA A 26 -9.74 -11.49 -28.56
N ASN A 27 -10.57 -12.44 -28.11
CA ASN A 27 -11.89 -12.12 -27.56
C ASN A 27 -11.89 -12.01 -26.04
N THR A 28 -10.90 -12.61 -25.39
CA THR A 28 -10.73 -12.57 -23.93
C THR A 28 -9.26 -12.56 -23.56
N ALA A 29 -8.95 -11.99 -22.40
CA ALA A 29 -7.63 -12.04 -21.76
C ALA A 29 -7.77 -12.17 -20.25
N VAL A 30 -6.73 -12.65 -19.60
CA VAL A 30 -6.66 -12.71 -18.13
C VAL A 30 -5.76 -11.58 -17.64
N ILE A 31 -6.23 -10.81 -16.67
CA ILE A 31 -5.52 -9.66 -16.07
C ILE A 31 -5.74 -9.66 -14.57
N SER A 32 -4.79 -9.09 -13.83
CA SER A 32 -5.04 -8.72 -12.43
C SER A 32 -5.71 -7.35 -12.38
N PRO A 33 -6.84 -7.20 -11.69
CA PRO A 33 -7.50 -5.90 -11.49
C PRO A 33 -7.00 -5.17 -10.23
N ASP A 34 -6.07 -5.76 -9.46
CA ASP A 34 -5.75 -5.38 -8.09
C ASP A 34 -4.26 -5.55 -7.74
N LEU A 35 -3.38 -5.22 -8.71
CA LEU A 35 -1.92 -5.25 -8.55
C LEU A 35 -1.40 -6.62 -8.08
N GLY A 36 -1.92 -7.71 -8.66
CA GLY A 36 -1.43 -9.07 -8.46
C GLY A 36 -2.11 -9.86 -7.34
N LEU A 37 -3.12 -9.33 -6.63
CA LEU A 37 -3.83 -10.06 -5.59
C LEU A 37 -4.79 -11.12 -6.15
N SER A 38 -5.44 -10.82 -7.28
CA SER A 38 -6.37 -11.74 -7.95
C SER A 38 -6.24 -11.67 -9.46
N THR A 39 -7.02 -12.46 -10.16
CA THR A 39 -7.10 -12.43 -11.63
C THR A 39 -8.56 -12.49 -12.07
N VAL A 40 -8.87 -11.79 -13.16
CA VAL A 40 -10.18 -11.82 -13.82
C VAL A 40 -10.02 -12.04 -15.31
N THR A 41 -11.04 -12.59 -15.97
CA THR A 41 -11.12 -12.65 -17.42
C THR A 41 -11.85 -11.41 -17.91
N VAL A 42 -11.21 -10.63 -18.77
CA VAL A 42 -11.78 -9.46 -19.43
C VAL A 42 -12.18 -9.81 -20.87
N THR A 43 -13.21 -9.17 -21.37
CA THR A 43 -13.55 -9.21 -22.79
C THR A 43 -12.63 -8.25 -23.55
N VAL A 44 -12.19 -8.66 -24.73
CA VAL A 44 -11.30 -7.88 -25.60
C VAL A 44 -11.95 -7.67 -26.95
N ASP A 45 -11.94 -6.44 -27.45
CA ASP A 45 -12.43 -6.10 -28.78
C ASP A 45 -11.57 -5.03 -29.47
N GLY A 46 -12.05 -4.49 -30.57
CA GLY A 46 -11.35 -3.44 -31.33
C GLY A 46 -11.22 -2.11 -30.59
N ALA A 47 -12.12 -1.82 -29.65
CA ALA A 47 -12.14 -0.57 -28.89
C ALA A 47 -11.22 -0.63 -27.63
N GLY A 48 -11.14 -1.82 -27.01
CA GLY A 48 -10.37 -1.97 -25.77
C GLY A 48 -10.65 -3.27 -25.03
N ILE A 49 -10.73 -3.16 -23.70
CA ILE A 49 -11.09 -4.26 -22.80
C ILE A 49 -12.30 -3.84 -21.94
N ALA A 50 -13.11 -4.83 -21.56
CA ALA A 50 -14.21 -4.66 -20.62
C ALA A 50 -14.07 -5.64 -19.46
N PHE A 51 -14.13 -5.12 -18.24
CA PHE A 51 -14.11 -5.90 -17.01
C PHE A 51 -15.47 -6.52 -16.73
N PRO A 52 -15.55 -7.65 -16.01
CA PRO A 52 -16.82 -8.29 -15.65
C PRO A 52 -17.73 -7.39 -14.81
N THR A 53 -17.19 -6.40 -14.14
CA THR A 53 -17.88 -5.43 -13.30
C THR A 53 -18.48 -4.25 -14.09
N GLY A 54 -18.15 -4.16 -15.41
CA GLY A 54 -18.76 -3.20 -16.33
C GLY A 54 -17.83 -2.07 -16.77
N GLU A 55 -16.74 -1.83 -16.06
CA GLU A 55 -15.75 -0.80 -16.44
C GLU A 55 -15.05 -1.18 -17.74
N THR A 56 -14.73 -0.17 -18.54
CA THR A 56 -14.04 -0.35 -19.82
C THR A 56 -12.74 0.47 -19.87
N LEU A 57 -11.77 -0.04 -20.60
CA LEU A 57 -10.49 0.64 -20.81
C LEU A 57 -10.15 0.60 -22.31
N SER A 58 -10.02 1.77 -22.92
CA SER A 58 -9.63 1.88 -24.33
C SER A 58 -8.18 1.44 -24.56
N TRP A 59 -7.85 1.01 -25.78
CA TRP A 59 -6.46 0.67 -26.10
C TRP A 59 -5.49 1.83 -25.93
N SER A 60 -5.93 3.06 -26.15
CA SER A 60 -5.10 4.25 -25.89
C SER A 60 -4.75 4.41 -24.41
N ALA A 61 -5.72 4.15 -23.53
CA ALA A 61 -5.48 4.18 -22.08
C ALA A 61 -4.59 3.00 -21.62
N VAL A 62 -4.78 1.80 -22.18
CA VAL A 62 -3.89 0.65 -21.94
C VAL A 62 -2.44 0.99 -22.33
N GLU A 63 -2.24 1.63 -23.49
CA GLU A 63 -0.91 2.06 -23.95
C GLU A 63 -0.32 3.21 -23.08
N GLU A 64 -1.16 4.09 -22.55
CA GLU A 64 -0.73 5.13 -21.62
C GLU A 64 -0.22 4.52 -20.31
N ILE A 65 -0.99 3.61 -19.70
CA ILE A 65 -0.57 2.89 -18.49
C ILE A 65 0.73 2.13 -18.76
N ALA A 66 0.83 1.42 -19.90
CA ALA A 66 2.02 0.60 -20.24
C ALA A 66 3.32 1.41 -20.34
N ARG A 67 3.22 2.69 -20.72
CA ARG A 67 4.36 3.63 -20.80
C ARG A 67 4.75 4.23 -19.46
N SER A 68 3.86 4.17 -18.47
CA SER A 68 4.01 4.85 -17.17
C SER A 68 4.55 3.89 -16.11
N GLU A 69 5.85 3.63 -16.13
CA GLU A 69 6.50 2.63 -15.25
C GLU A 69 6.48 2.97 -13.75
N THR A 70 6.14 4.21 -13.40
CA THR A 70 6.20 4.71 -12.02
C THR A 70 4.84 5.03 -11.42
N LYS A 71 3.75 4.70 -12.12
CA LYS A 71 2.39 5.11 -11.75
C LYS A 71 1.44 3.93 -11.59
N CYS A 72 0.54 4.04 -10.62
CA CYS A 72 -0.66 3.22 -10.51
C CYS A 72 -1.88 4.08 -10.82
N TYR A 73 -2.89 3.46 -11.39
CA TYR A 73 -4.14 4.12 -11.80
C TYR A 73 -5.33 3.36 -11.23
N SER A 74 -6.30 4.09 -10.68
CA SER A 74 -7.64 3.57 -10.41
C SER A 74 -8.51 3.71 -11.67
N LEU A 75 -9.36 2.72 -11.88
CA LEU A 75 -10.39 2.74 -12.90
C LEU A 75 -11.77 2.57 -12.23
N ASP A 76 -12.65 3.51 -12.47
CA ASP A 76 -14.04 3.52 -12.01
C ASP A 76 -14.98 4.05 -13.11
N GLU A 77 -16.24 4.36 -12.76
CA GLU A 77 -17.24 4.90 -13.69
C GLU A 77 -16.86 6.28 -14.24
N GLU A 78 -16.05 7.07 -13.51
CA GLU A 78 -15.58 8.39 -13.94
C GLU A 78 -14.38 8.29 -14.88
N GLY A 79 -13.73 7.13 -14.94
CA GLY A 79 -12.62 6.82 -15.83
C GLY A 79 -11.32 6.46 -15.15
N LEU A 80 -10.22 6.68 -15.85
CA LEU A 80 -8.86 6.35 -15.40
C LEU A 80 -8.22 7.53 -14.66
N THR A 81 -7.84 7.33 -13.39
CA THR A 81 -7.23 8.37 -12.57
C THR A 81 -5.90 7.89 -11.96
N GLU A 82 -4.84 8.69 -12.06
CA GLU A 82 -3.56 8.42 -11.39
C GLU A 82 -3.74 8.48 -9.87
N ILE A 83 -3.28 7.46 -9.14
CA ILE A 83 -3.30 7.44 -7.67
C ILE A 83 -2.18 8.32 -7.14
N ARG A 84 -2.52 9.59 -6.95
CA ARG A 84 -1.61 10.64 -6.53
C ARG A 84 -2.36 11.73 -5.77
N VAL A 85 -1.88 12.08 -4.59
CA VAL A 85 -2.48 13.07 -3.69
C VAL A 85 -1.43 14.10 -3.29
N PHE A 86 -1.78 15.39 -3.34
CA PHE A 86 -0.98 16.43 -2.71
C PHE A 86 -1.46 16.60 -1.27
N SER A 87 -0.55 16.54 -0.32
CA SER A 87 -0.84 16.73 1.09
C SER A 87 -0.56 18.17 1.50
N ASP A 88 -1.58 18.86 1.97
CA ASP A 88 -1.44 20.20 2.56
C ASP A 88 -0.72 20.16 3.92
N VAL A 89 -0.78 19.02 4.63
CA VAL A 89 -0.14 18.84 5.94
C VAL A 89 1.38 18.82 5.83
N THR A 90 1.90 18.07 4.86
CA THR A 90 3.34 17.91 4.68
C THR A 90 3.92 18.73 3.54
N GLY A 91 3.08 19.36 2.70
CA GLY A 91 3.48 20.06 1.48
C GLY A 91 4.09 19.13 0.43
N ARG A 92 3.78 17.83 0.47
CA ARG A 92 4.38 16.80 -0.40
C ARG A 92 3.34 16.08 -1.21
N VAL A 93 3.80 15.51 -2.32
CA VAL A 93 3.00 14.60 -3.12
C VAL A 93 3.21 13.18 -2.62
N CYS A 94 2.12 12.49 -2.33
CA CYS A 94 2.04 11.05 -2.07
C CYS A 94 1.52 10.36 -3.32
N SER A 95 2.17 9.30 -3.79
CA SER A 95 1.73 8.54 -4.96
C SER A 95 1.94 7.05 -4.76
N LEU A 96 1.06 6.24 -5.35
CA LEU A 96 1.23 4.80 -5.37
C LEU A 96 2.19 4.42 -6.51
N TYR A 97 3.24 3.68 -6.17
CA TYR A 97 4.30 3.28 -7.09
C TYR A 97 4.28 1.76 -7.27
N PRO A 98 4.17 1.25 -8.52
CA PRO A 98 4.07 -0.16 -8.78
C PRO A 98 5.40 -0.88 -8.57
N THR A 99 5.30 -2.14 -8.13
CA THR A 99 6.39 -3.12 -8.14
C THR A 99 5.90 -4.40 -8.80
N GLY A 100 6.71 -5.42 -8.89
CA GLY A 100 6.25 -6.74 -9.39
C GLY A 100 5.33 -7.50 -8.42
N GLY A 101 4.97 -6.89 -7.27
CA GLY A 101 4.07 -7.41 -6.24
C GLY A 101 3.35 -6.27 -5.54
N ALA A 102 3.33 -6.26 -4.20
CA ALA A 102 2.74 -5.18 -3.42
C ALA A 102 3.38 -3.84 -3.78
N PRO A 103 2.60 -2.78 -4.10
CA PRO A 103 3.16 -1.48 -4.46
C PRO A 103 3.82 -0.81 -3.25
N THR A 104 4.67 0.18 -3.51
CA THR A 104 5.15 1.11 -2.48
C THR A 104 4.47 2.46 -2.61
N MET A 105 4.56 3.28 -1.57
CA MET A 105 4.23 4.69 -1.65
C MET A 105 5.51 5.50 -1.84
N VAL A 106 5.43 6.54 -2.67
CA VAL A 106 6.48 7.55 -2.84
C VAL A 106 5.97 8.85 -2.27
N ILE A 107 6.70 9.43 -1.30
CA ILE A 107 6.39 10.71 -0.67
C ILE A 107 7.51 11.71 -0.97
N GLY A 108 7.19 12.77 -1.69
CA GLY A 108 8.20 13.79 -2.05
C GLY A 108 9.41 13.23 -2.81
N GLY A 109 9.22 12.16 -3.58
CA GLY A 109 10.28 11.48 -4.34
C GLY A 109 10.99 10.34 -3.60
N PHE A 110 10.68 10.10 -2.33
CA PHE A 110 11.29 9.02 -1.54
C PHE A 110 10.35 7.81 -1.44
N PRO A 111 10.77 6.59 -1.83
CA PRO A 111 9.99 5.38 -1.61
C PRO A 111 9.98 5.01 -0.12
N MET A 112 8.80 4.62 0.38
CA MET A 112 8.60 4.29 1.79
C MET A 112 8.98 2.85 2.15
N HIS A 113 9.11 1.97 1.18
CA HIS A 113 9.53 0.58 1.38
C HIS A 113 10.80 0.27 0.58
N ARG A 114 11.50 -0.77 1.00
CA ARG A 114 12.60 -1.34 0.20
C ARG A 114 12.02 -2.04 -1.03
N ILE A 115 12.51 -1.64 -2.20
CA ILE A 115 12.10 -2.21 -3.50
C ILE A 115 13.27 -2.79 -4.29
N LYS A 116 14.52 -2.58 -3.84
CA LYS A 116 15.71 -3.10 -4.50
C LYS A 116 16.06 -4.48 -3.95
N GLY A 117 15.90 -5.51 -4.76
CA GLY A 117 16.18 -6.90 -4.39
C GLY A 117 15.11 -7.54 -3.48
N THR A 118 14.02 -6.87 -3.25
CA THR A 118 12.85 -7.33 -2.50
C THR A 118 11.60 -6.58 -2.98
N ASP A 119 10.44 -6.93 -2.47
CA ASP A 119 9.20 -6.17 -2.64
C ASP A 119 8.66 -5.73 -1.27
N PRO A 120 7.75 -4.72 -1.22
CA PRO A 120 7.20 -4.19 0.02
C PRO A 120 6.56 -5.22 0.94
N HIS A 121 5.88 -6.24 0.40
CA HIS A 121 5.25 -7.27 1.22
C HIS A 121 6.29 -8.18 1.88
N ARG A 122 7.31 -8.62 1.15
CA ARG A 122 8.42 -9.42 1.71
C ARG A 122 9.21 -8.62 2.76
N ASP A 123 9.49 -7.34 2.50
CA ASP A 123 10.14 -6.46 3.47
C ASP A 123 9.31 -6.35 4.76
N THR A 124 7.98 -6.22 4.63
CA THR A 124 7.06 -6.22 5.77
C THR A 124 7.10 -7.51 6.56
N LEU A 125 7.07 -8.67 5.90
CA LEU A 125 7.14 -9.96 6.58
C LEU A 125 8.44 -10.14 7.39
N GLU A 126 9.58 -9.64 6.88
CA GLU A 126 10.84 -9.64 7.63
C GLU A 126 10.78 -8.71 8.86
N LYS A 127 10.13 -7.55 8.77
CA LYS A 127 9.91 -6.65 9.91
C LYS A 127 9.01 -7.30 10.98
N ILE A 128 7.93 -7.94 10.59
CA ILE A 128 7.05 -8.68 11.51
C ILE A 128 7.79 -9.83 12.18
N LYS A 129 8.62 -10.56 11.43
CA LYS A 129 9.47 -11.61 11.98
C LYS A 129 10.49 -11.07 12.99
N ALA A 130 11.08 -9.91 12.72
CA ALA A 130 12.01 -9.25 13.65
C ALA A 130 11.31 -8.77 14.92
N ALA A 131 10.04 -8.35 14.85
CA ALA A 131 9.23 -7.93 15.99
C ALA A 131 8.56 -9.10 16.74
N ALA A 132 8.72 -10.35 16.28
CA ALA A 132 8.08 -11.53 16.87
C ALA A 132 8.57 -11.81 18.30
N PRO A 133 7.72 -12.42 19.15
CA PRO A 133 6.35 -12.82 18.89
C PRO A 133 5.37 -11.64 18.92
N ILE A 134 4.48 -11.57 17.93
CA ILE A 134 3.40 -10.56 17.90
C ILE A 134 2.26 -11.05 18.80
N VAL A 135 2.12 -10.46 19.98
CA VAL A 135 1.14 -10.86 20.98
C VAL A 135 0.46 -9.64 21.60
N GLY A 136 -0.81 -9.79 21.96
CA GLY A 136 -1.56 -8.77 22.70
C GLY A 136 -1.79 -7.47 21.90
N ARG A 137 -1.56 -6.33 22.51
CA ARG A 137 -1.78 -5.01 21.91
C ARG A 137 -0.50 -4.48 21.28
N VAL A 138 -0.56 -4.11 20.02
CA VAL A 138 0.57 -3.65 19.22
C VAL A 138 0.40 -2.15 18.92
N LEU A 139 1.47 -1.38 19.04
CA LEU A 139 1.57 -0.02 18.51
C LEU A 139 2.44 -0.05 17.24
N ASP A 140 1.91 0.44 16.14
CA ASP A 140 2.65 0.73 14.91
C ASP A 140 2.75 2.25 14.79
N THR A 141 3.97 2.78 14.80
CA THR A 141 4.19 4.23 14.93
C THR A 141 4.11 4.99 13.61
N THR A 142 4.06 4.31 12.48
CA THR A 142 4.01 4.95 11.15
C THR A 142 3.27 4.05 10.17
N THR A 143 2.02 4.41 9.89
CA THR A 143 1.10 3.57 9.10
C THR A 143 1.58 3.38 7.66
N GLY A 144 1.88 4.46 6.95
CA GLY A 144 2.16 4.42 5.52
C GLY A 144 1.05 3.73 4.73
N LEU A 145 1.37 2.66 4.00
CA LEU A 145 0.37 1.80 3.34
C LEU A 145 -0.28 0.77 4.29
N GLY A 146 0.11 0.73 5.56
CA GLY A 146 -0.49 -0.11 6.58
C GLY A 146 -0.06 -1.58 6.57
N TYR A 147 0.93 -1.96 5.79
CA TYR A 147 1.31 -3.37 5.64
C TYR A 147 1.77 -4.00 6.96
N THR A 148 2.54 -3.28 7.78
CA THR A 148 2.97 -3.75 9.11
C THR A 148 1.79 -3.94 10.06
N ALA A 149 0.85 -2.99 10.07
CA ALA A 149 -0.37 -3.08 10.88
C ALA A 149 -1.25 -4.26 10.46
N ILE A 150 -1.42 -4.48 9.15
CA ILE A 150 -2.20 -5.58 8.58
C ILE A 150 -1.57 -6.93 8.97
N GLU A 151 -0.28 -7.13 8.72
CA GLU A 151 0.40 -8.39 9.02
C GLU A 151 0.47 -8.67 10.53
N ALA A 152 0.65 -7.64 11.35
CA ALA A 152 0.55 -7.78 12.81
C ALA A 152 -0.87 -8.24 13.22
N ALA A 153 -1.92 -7.63 12.67
CA ALA A 153 -3.31 -7.97 12.99
C ALA A 153 -3.72 -9.38 12.53
N ARG A 154 -3.13 -9.88 11.45
CA ARG A 154 -3.32 -11.26 10.94
C ARG A 154 -2.73 -12.31 11.89
N THR A 155 -1.77 -11.94 12.73
CA THR A 155 -1.18 -12.87 13.70
C THR A 155 -2.25 -13.30 14.72
N PRO A 156 -2.48 -14.61 14.94
CA PRO A 156 -3.56 -15.08 15.81
C PRO A 156 -3.47 -14.55 17.24
N THR A 157 -2.27 -14.36 17.77
CA THR A 157 -2.00 -13.90 19.14
C THR A 157 -2.10 -12.38 19.30
N CYS A 158 -2.23 -11.63 18.19
CA CYS A 158 -2.48 -10.21 18.21
C CYS A 158 -3.94 -9.91 18.57
N LEU A 159 -4.15 -9.12 19.61
CA LEU A 159 -5.50 -8.71 20.05
C LEU A 159 -5.95 -7.44 19.34
N SER A 160 -5.07 -6.45 19.21
CA SER A 160 -5.34 -5.20 18.52
C SER A 160 -4.05 -4.53 18.06
N VAL A 161 -4.17 -3.72 17.02
CA VAL A 161 -3.12 -2.83 16.50
C VAL A 161 -3.63 -1.41 16.55
N THR A 162 -2.89 -0.51 17.20
CA THR A 162 -3.06 0.93 17.04
C THR A 162 -1.96 1.39 16.09
N THR A 163 -2.33 2.02 14.97
CA THR A 163 -1.37 2.54 14.00
C THR A 163 -1.56 4.05 13.82
N ILE A 164 -0.47 4.77 13.65
CA ILE A 164 -0.47 6.25 13.61
C ILE A 164 0.05 6.72 12.26
N GLU A 165 -0.68 7.64 11.62
CA GLU A 165 -0.26 8.30 10.39
C GLU A 165 -0.34 9.81 10.55
N LEU A 166 0.78 10.48 10.25
CA LEU A 166 0.84 11.94 10.27
C LEU A 166 0.04 12.55 9.13
N ASP A 167 0.13 11.95 7.94
CA ASP A 167 -0.29 12.55 6.69
C ASP A 167 -1.61 11.95 6.16
N PRO A 168 -2.73 12.70 6.21
CA PRO A 168 -3.99 12.24 5.61
C PRO A 168 -3.86 11.89 4.12
N GLY A 169 -2.94 12.54 3.38
CA GLY A 169 -2.68 12.22 1.98
C GLY A 169 -2.09 10.82 1.79
N SER A 170 -1.27 10.36 2.75
CA SER A 170 -0.79 8.96 2.78
C SER A 170 -1.93 7.98 2.97
N LEU A 171 -2.87 8.26 3.88
CA LEU A 171 -4.04 7.40 4.09
C LEU A 171 -4.97 7.40 2.87
N GLU A 172 -5.09 8.52 2.17
CA GLU A 172 -5.89 8.58 0.94
C GLU A 172 -5.26 7.70 -0.16
N VAL A 173 -3.94 7.73 -0.36
CA VAL A 173 -3.25 6.80 -1.26
C VAL A 173 -3.46 5.34 -0.81
N ALA A 174 -3.40 5.07 0.50
CA ALA A 174 -3.65 3.73 1.03
C ALA A 174 -5.09 3.24 0.78
N ARG A 175 -6.10 4.12 0.80
CA ARG A 175 -7.50 3.77 0.45
C ARG A 175 -7.65 3.27 -0.97
N HIS A 176 -6.86 3.81 -1.89
CA HIS A 176 -6.85 3.38 -3.30
C HIS A 176 -5.91 2.19 -3.57
N ASN A 177 -5.19 1.70 -2.55
CA ASN A 177 -4.31 0.55 -2.70
C ASN A 177 -5.04 -0.76 -2.37
N PRO A 178 -5.19 -1.70 -3.32
CA PRO A 178 -5.82 -3.00 -3.06
C PRO A 178 -5.16 -3.79 -1.91
N TRP A 179 -3.86 -3.67 -1.75
CA TRP A 179 -3.10 -4.34 -0.69
C TRP A 179 -3.31 -3.73 0.70
N SER A 180 -3.93 -2.55 0.79
CA SER A 180 -4.17 -1.84 2.05
C SER A 180 -5.62 -1.98 2.56
N GLN A 181 -6.49 -2.72 1.88
CA GLN A 181 -7.92 -2.72 2.20
C GLN A 181 -8.22 -3.24 3.62
N GLU A 182 -7.45 -4.21 4.12
CA GLU A 182 -7.59 -4.68 5.50
C GLU A 182 -7.24 -3.61 6.55
N LEU A 183 -6.43 -2.63 6.23
CA LEU A 183 -6.17 -1.50 7.13
C LEU A 183 -7.46 -0.81 7.57
N PHE A 184 -8.43 -0.73 6.67
CA PHE A 184 -9.70 -0.03 6.88
C PHE A 184 -10.85 -0.94 7.31
N ALA A 185 -10.75 -2.24 7.04
CA ALA A 185 -11.83 -3.21 7.25
C ALA A 185 -11.58 -4.14 8.46
N ASN A 186 -10.34 -4.28 8.92
CA ASN A 186 -10.02 -5.23 10.00
C ASN A 186 -10.36 -4.62 11.37
N PRO A 187 -11.28 -5.24 12.14
CA PRO A 187 -11.72 -4.69 13.44
C PRO A 187 -10.62 -4.68 14.51
N LYS A 188 -9.51 -5.38 14.31
CA LYS A 188 -8.36 -5.31 15.22
C LYS A 188 -7.53 -4.05 15.03
N ILE A 189 -7.69 -3.31 13.91
CA ILE A 189 -6.85 -2.16 13.57
C ILE A 189 -7.58 -0.87 13.89
N THR A 190 -6.96 -0.05 14.73
CA THR A 190 -7.39 1.32 15.02
C THR A 190 -6.39 2.30 14.43
N GLN A 191 -6.84 3.14 13.51
CA GLN A 191 -6.03 4.18 12.90
C GLN A 191 -6.16 5.48 13.68
N MET A 192 -5.04 6.15 13.92
CA MET A 192 -4.98 7.49 14.50
C MET A 192 -4.26 8.42 13.51
N VAL A 193 -4.83 9.59 13.28
CA VAL A 193 -4.21 10.63 12.44
C VAL A 193 -3.56 11.66 13.35
N GLY A 194 -2.26 11.90 13.14
CA GLY A 194 -1.49 12.87 13.90
C GLY A 194 -0.02 12.50 14.01
N ASP A 195 0.74 13.37 14.67
CA ASP A 195 2.17 13.15 14.88
C ASP A 195 2.40 12.07 15.95
N SER A 196 3.12 11.02 15.60
CA SER A 196 3.49 9.95 16.52
C SER A 196 4.33 10.44 17.70
N TYR A 197 5.15 11.49 17.48
CA TYR A 197 5.95 12.10 18.54
C TYR A 197 5.08 12.70 19.64
N ASP A 198 3.92 13.25 19.29
CA ASP A 198 2.97 13.81 20.24
C ASP A 198 1.99 12.76 20.75
N LEU A 199 1.41 11.95 19.86
CA LEU A 199 0.37 10.99 20.21
C LEU A 199 0.89 9.89 21.15
N ILE A 200 2.14 9.47 21.05
CA ILE A 200 2.69 8.43 21.94
C ILE A 200 2.65 8.86 23.41
N ARG A 201 2.72 10.17 23.70
CA ARG A 201 2.64 10.72 25.06
C ARG A 201 1.26 10.61 25.67
N THR A 202 0.24 10.46 24.86
CA THR A 202 -1.16 10.35 25.33
C THR A 202 -1.49 8.93 25.79
N PHE A 203 -0.71 7.93 25.42
CA PHE A 203 -0.93 6.55 25.85
C PHE A 203 -0.45 6.35 27.29
N PRO A 204 -1.19 5.56 28.11
CA PRO A 204 -0.74 5.18 29.45
C PRO A 204 0.54 4.35 29.40
N ASP A 205 1.27 4.34 30.50
CA ASP A 205 2.42 3.43 30.68
C ASP A 205 1.98 1.97 30.54
N ASN A 206 2.83 1.12 29.97
CA ASN A 206 2.57 -0.31 29.81
C ASN A 206 1.29 -0.62 29.01
N SER A 207 0.94 0.19 28.00
CA SER A 207 -0.25 0.04 27.17
C SER A 207 -0.12 -1.04 26.11
N PHE A 208 1.08 -1.29 25.62
CA PHE A 208 1.35 -2.15 24.47
C PHE A 208 2.32 -3.26 24.81
N THR A 209 2.12 -4.41 24.21
CA THR A 209 2.99 -5.58 24.34
C THR A 209 4.07 -5.61 23.28
N ARG A 210 3.89 -4.86 22.19
CA ARG A 210 4.88 -4.66 21.10
C ARG A 210 4.75 -3.26 20.54
N VAL A 211 5.89 -2.70 20.14
CA VAL A 211 5.97 -1.48 19.32
C VAL A 211 6.71 -1.83 18.04
N ILE A 212 6.07 -1.57 16.91
CA ILE A 212 6.68 -1.62 15.59
C ILE A 212 7.04 -0.17 15.24
N HIS A 213 8.32 0.08 15.02
CA HIS A 213 8.83 1.41 14.73
C HIS A 213 9.67 1.37 13.46
N ASP A 214 9.06 1.75 12.35
CA ASP A 214 9.65 1.77 11.02
C ASP A 214 9.40 3.12 10.34
N PRO A 215 9.97 4.21 10.88
CA PRO A 215 9.70 5.55 10.41
C PRO A 215 10.34 5.81 9.03
N PRO A 216 9.83 6.79 8.27
CA PRO A 216 10.49 7.27 7.07
C PRO A 216 11.92 7.72 7.37
N THR A 217 12.71 8.00 6.32
CA THR A 217 14.09 8.43 6.48
C THR A 217 14.22 9.63 7.44
N PHE A 218 15.36 9.74 8.13
CA PHE A 218 15.64 10.81 9.09
C PHE A 218 15.32 12.22 8.58
N SER A 219 15.53 12.47 7.28
CA SER A 219 15.21 13.76 6.66
C SER A 219 13.72 14.09 6.61
N LEU A 220 12.85 13.09 6.77
CA LEU A 220 11.39 13.24 6.76
C LEU A 220 10.78 13.22 8.15
N ALA A 221 11.38 12.47 9.10
CA ALA A 221 10.82 12.20 10.41
C ALA A 221 11.89 12.18 11.51
N GLY A 222 12.79 13.17 11.53
CA GLY A 222 13.95 13.21 12.41
C GLY A 222 13.62 13.07 13.91
N GLU A 223 12.49 13.60 14.37
CA GLU A 223 12.05 13.53 15.75
C GLU A 223 11.75 12.10 16.20
N LEU A 224 11.29 11.23 15.31
CA LEU A 224 11.03 9.83 15.59
C LEU A 224 12.31 9.00 15.82
N TYR A 225 13.49 9.55 15.51
CA TYR A 225 14.80 8.95 15.79
C TYR A 225 15.43 9.52 17.06
N SER A 226 14.73 10.39 17.81
CA SER A 226 15.26 11.02 19.02
C SER A 226 15.27 10.05 20.22
N GLY A 227 16.23 10.26 21.12
CA GLY A 227 16.24 9.53 22.40
C GLY A 227 14.99 9.75 23.24
N GLU A 228 14.31 10.91 23.06
CA GLU A 228 13.04 11.18 23.72
C GLU A 228 11.94 10.26 23.21
N PHE A 229 11.82 10.11 21.88
CA PHE A 229 10.83 9.21 21.30
C PHE A 229 11.05 7.76 21.72
N TYR A 230 12.28 7.27 21.71
CA TYR A 230 12.59 5.92 22.20
C TYR A 230 12.28 5.73 23.69
N ARG A 231 12.44 6.77 24.53
CA ARG A 231 11.99 6.70 25.94
C ARG A 231 10.47 6.54 26.02
N GLN A 232 9.70 7.23 25.15
CA GLN A 232 8.25 7.06 25.11
C GLN A 232 7.86 5.66 24.59
N CYS A 233 8.53 5.13 23.57
CA CYS A 233 8.32 3.74 23.12
C CYS A 233 8.55 2.75 24.28
N TYR A 234 9.62 2.94 25.05
CA TYR A 234 9.90 2.10 26.22
C TYR A 234 8.84 2.26 27.32
N ARG A 235 8.39 3.49 27.59
CA ARG A 235 7.37 3.77 28.62
C ARG A 235 6.04 3.08 28.33
N VAL A 236 5.61 3.08 27.08
CA VAL A 236 4.33 2.47 26.68
C VAL A 236 4.40 0.95 26.55
N LEU A 237 5.60 0.34 26.50
CA LEU A 237 5.78 -1.10 26.47
C LEU A 237 5.54 -1.73 27.85
N THR A 238 4.87 -2.87 27.88
CA THR A 238 4.75 -3.71 29.08
C THR A 238 6.09 -4.31 29.45
N GLY A 239 6.32 -4.61 30.73
CA GLY A 239 7.52 -5.33 31.18
C GLY A 239 7.65 -6.66 30.44
N GLY A 240 8.76 -6.86 29.71
CA GLY A 240 9.01 -8.03 28.86
C GLY A 240 8.47 -7.92 27.44
N GLY A 241 8.03 -6.75 27.04
CA GLY A 241 7.62 -6.40 25.65
C GLY A 241 8.81 -6.18 24.72
#